data_726762add950f9ab42c96f37399cef69
#
_entry.id   726762add950f9ab42c96f37399cef69
#
_cell.length_a   1.000
_cell.length_b   1.000
_cell.length_c   1.000
_cell.angle_alpha   90.00
_cell.angle_beta   90.00
_cell.angle_gamma   90.00
#
_symmetry.space_group_name_H-M   'P 1'
#
loop_
_entity.id
_entity.type
_entity.pdbx_description
1 polymer ?
#
loop_
_entity_poly.entity_id
_entity_poly.type
_entity_poly.pdbx_seq_one_letter_code
_entity_poly.pdbx_strand_id
1 'polypeptide(L)'
;PFGNWMVLKRMVIFIAGWPTYWRIAIANKLKIEGLEHLKDLPNTNVFFISNHQTYFADVISFYHIFCNLKWGFGKKLMPIYLFSPRATIYYVAAKETMKSGLIPKLFSLAGAILVERSWRAEGVNVKREVDTSAGDNVTMGLKSGWVISFPQGTTSPYAPVRKGTSHIILSNRPVVVPVVINGFRRA
;
A
#
# COMPACT_ATOMS: atom_id res chain seq x y z
N PRO A 1 -5.34 1.48 14.69
CA PRO A 1 -4.32 2.51 14.50
C PRO A 1 -4.78 3.55 13.50
N PHE A 2 -4.27 4.75 13.57
CA PHE A 2 -4.60 5.91 12.71
C PHE A 2 -6.06 6.39 12.80
N GLY A 3 -6.74 6.20 13.95
CA GLY A 3 -8.12 6.62 14.17
C GLY A 3 -9.17 5.82 13.42
N ASN A 4 -8.77 4.83 12.62
CA ASN A 4 -9.70 4.01 11.86
C ASN A 4 -10.05 2.73 12.64
N TRP A 5 -11.32 2.45 12.77
CA TRP A 5 -11.78 1.20 13.36
C TRP A 5 -11.44 0.03 12.44
N MET A 6 -10.89 -1.04 13.00
CA MET A 6 -10.55 -2.25 12.23
C MET A 6 -11.77 -2.85 11.54
N VAL A 7 -12.96 -2.72 12.14
CA VAL A 7 -14.23 -3.15 11.54
C VAL A 7 -14.51 -2.35 10.26
N LEU A 8 -14.43 -1.01 10.34
CA LEU A 8 -14.65 -0.14 9.18
C LEU A 8 -13.66 -0.45 8.05
N LYS A 9 -12.38 -0.64 8.39
CA LYS A 9 -11.35 -1.05 7.42
C LYS A 9 -11.70 -2.37 6.73
N ARG A 10 -12.14 -3.38 7.49
CA ARG A 10 -12.58 -4.67 6.92
C ARG A 10 -13.79 -4.51 6.02
N MET A 11 -14.76 -3.67 6.39
CA MET A 11 -15.94 -3.37 5.57
C MET A 11 -15.54 -2.71 4.24
N VAL A 12 -14.64 -1.74 4.27
CA VAL A 12 -14.14 -1.09 3.04
C VAL A 12 -13.43 -2.10 2.14
N ILE A 13 -12.57 -2.94 2.69
CA ILE A 13 -11.88 -3.99 1.92
C ILE A 13 -12.87 -5.01 1.36
N PHE A 14 -13.91 -5.38 2.11
CA PHE A 14 -14.96 -6.28 1.65
C PHE A 14 -15.74 -5.67 0.48
N ILE A 15 -16.28 -4.45 0.64
CA ILE A 15 -17.12 -3.78 -0.36
C ILE A 15 -16.32 -3.48 -1.64
N ALA A 16 -15.12 -2.89 -1.51
CA ALA A 16 -14.28 -2.58 -2.65
C ALA A 16 -13.58 -3.81 -3.24
N GLY A 17 -13.42 -4.85 -2.45
CA GLY A 17 -12.72 -6.07 -2.84
C GLY A 17 -13.42 -6.86 -3.93
N TRP A 18 -14.75 -6.98 -3.90
CA TRP A 18 -15.49 -7.78 -4.88
C TRP A 18 -15.35 -7.27 -6.34
N PRO A 19 -15.65 -6.01 -6.66
CA PRO A 19 -15.48 -5.51 -8.02
C PRO A 19 -14.01 -5.49 -8.46
N THR A 20 -13.09 -5.18 -7.53
CA THR A 20 -11.66 -5.14 -7.83
C THR A 20 -11.06 -6.54 -7.98
N TYR A 21 -11.57 -7.55 -7.25
CA TYR A 21 -11.18 -8.94 -7.45
C TYR A 21 -11.50 -9.40 -8.88
N TRP A 22 -12.73 -9.17 -9.34
CA TRP A 22 -13.11 -9.51 -10.70
C TRP A 22 -12.17 -8.88 -11.73
N ARG A 23 -11.89 -7.60 -11.56
CA ARG A 23 -11.00 -6.87 -12.46
C ARG A 23 -9.56 -7.38 -12.44
N ILE A 24 -9.00 -7.62 -11.27
CA ILE A 24 -7.58 -7.96 -11.11
C ILE A 24 -7.33 -9.44 -11.37
N ALA A 25 -8.10 -10.32 -10.74
CA ALA A 25 -7.86 -11.75 -10.79
C ALA A 25 -8.37 -12.39 -12.09
N ILE A 26 -9.53 -11.94 -12.60
CA ILE A 26 -10.21 -12.57 -13.73
C ILE A 26 -9.94 -11.83 -15.03
N ALA A 27 -10.27 -10.54 -15.11
CA ALA A 27 -10.12 -9.77 -16.33
C ALA A 27 -8.66 -9.51 -16.69
N ASN A 28 -7.84 -9.08 -15.72
CA ASN A 28 -6.43 -8.76 -15.96
C ASN A 28 -5.50 -9.99 -15.78
N LYS A 29 -6.02 -11.12 -15.28
CA LYS A 29 -5.25 -12.36 -15.09
C LYS A 29 -3.93 -12.12 -14.34
N LEU A 30 -4.02 -11.50 -13.16
CA LEU A 30 -2.85 -11.19 -12.34
C LEU A 30 -1.93 -12.39 -12.18
N LYS A 31 -0.66 -12.23 -12.55
CA LYS A 31 0.40 -13.21 -12.31
C LYS A 31 1.20 -12.78 -11.09
N ILE A 32 1.48 -13.74 -10.20
CA ILE A 32 2.23 -13.51 -8.96
C ILE A 32 3.45 -14.42 -8.97
N GLU A 33 4.62 -13.82 -8.83
CA GLU A 33 5.91 -14.52 -8.74
C GLU A 33 6.60 -14.15 -7.42
N GLY A 34 7.45 -15.02 -6.89
CA GLY A 34 8.20 -14.79 -5.65
C GLY A 34 7.33 -14.86 -4.37
N LEU A 35 6.10 -15.38 -4.43
CA LEU A 35 5.21 -15.46 -3.26
C LEU A 35 5.79 -16.36 -2.15
N GLU A 36 6.63 -17.31 -2.51
CA GLU A 36 7.36 -18.20 -1.60
C GLU A 36 8.23 -17.43 -0.59
N HIS A 37 8.78 -16.28 -0.99
CA HIS A 37 9.60 -15.43 -0.12
C HIS A 37 8.80 -14.68 0.96
N LEU A 38 7.47 -14.68 0.86
CA LEU A 38 6.59 -13.95 1.79
C LEU A 38 5.99 -14.86 2.87
N LYS A 39 6.13 -16.19 2.77
CA LYS A 39 5.44 -17.14 3.66
C LYS A 39 5.90 -17.04 5.12
N ASP A 40 7.21 -16.86 5.32
CA ASP A 40 7.84 -16.87 6.63
C ASP A 40 8.09 -15.45 7.19
N LEU A 41 7.50 -14.45 6.55
CA LEU A 41 7.63 -13.07 7.02
C LEU A 41 6.90 -12.86 8.36
N PRO A 42 7.46 -12.08 9.27
CA PRO A 42 6.80 -11.74 10.52
C PRO A 42 5.48 -10.98 10.25
N ASN A 43 4.55 -11.05 11.19
CA ASN A 43 3.25 -10.38 11.06
C ASN A 43 3.32 -8.86 11.11
N THR A 44 4.41 -8.31 11.63
CA THR A 44 4.67 -6.88 11.77
C THR A 44 6.09 -6.54 11.32
N ASN A 45 6.38 -5.26 11.20
CA ASN A 45 7.69 -4.73 10.85
C ASN A 45 8.23 -5.22 9.50
N VAL A 46 7.34 -5.33 8.51
CA VAL A 46 7.67 -5.63 7.11
C VAL A 46 7.36 -4.42 6.25
N PHE A 47 8.33 -3.98 5.47
CA PHE A 47 8.25 -2.79 4.64
C PHE A 47 8.40 -3.16 3.17
N PHE A 48 7.29 -3.16 2.43
CA PHE A 48 7.26 -3.42 1.00
C PHE A 48 7.59 -2.15 0.23
N ILE A 49 8.59 -2.22 -0.63
CA ILE A 49 9.03 -1.11 -1.46
C ILE A 49 8.77 -1.47 -2.91
N SER A 50 7.95 -0.66 -3.60
CA SER A 50 7.55 -0.95 -4.98
C SER A 50 7.62 0.28 -5.88
N ASN A 51 7.78 0.05 -7.18
CA ASN A 51 7.45 1.04 -8.19
C ASN A 51 5.94 1.32 -8.20
N HIS A 52 5.54 2.47 -8.75
CA HIS A 52 4.16 2.94 -8.75
C HIS A 52 3.69 3.23 -10.16
N GLN A 53 2.69 2.49 -10.64
CA GLN A 53 2.19 2.64 -12.01
C GLN A 53 0.81 3.31 -12.07
N THR A 54 0.01 3.16 -11.00
CA THR A 54 -1.37 3.66 -10.96
C THR A 54 -1.67 4.32 -9.62
N TYR A 55 -2.69 5.16 -9.55
CA TYR A 55 -3.07 5.81 -8.29
C TYR A 55 -3.54 4.83 -7.20
N PHE A 56 -4.30 3.79 -7.57
CA PHE A 56 -4.93 2.89 -6.60
C PHE A 56 -4.77 1.41 -6.94
N ALA A 57 -4.71 1.03 -8.22
CA ALA A 57 -4.72 -0.38 -8.62
C ALA A 57 -3.51 -1.16 -8.07
N ASP A 58 -2.36 -0.51 -7.92
CA ASP A 58 -1.17 -1.10 -7.33
C ASP A 58 -1.45 -1.53 -5.87
N VAL A 59 -1.96 -0.60 -5.06
CA VAL A 59 -2.30 -0.85 -3.65
C VAL A 59 -3.39 -1.91 -3.53
N ILE A 60 -4.42 -1.85 -4.37
CA ILE A 60 -5.52 -2.82 -4.40
C ILE A 60 -4.97 -4.21 -4.72
N SER A 61 -4.06 -4.34 -5.68
CA SER A 61 -3.42 -5.61 -6.01
C SER A 61 -2.64 -6.19 -4.84
N PHE A 62 -1.87 -5.36 -4.11
CA PHE A 62 -1.20 -5.78 -2.89
C PHE A 62 -2.18 -6.28 -1.83
N TYR A 63 -3.31 -5.61 -1.63
CA TYR A 63 -4.32 -6.06 -0.67
C TYR A 63 -4.87 -7.43 -1.04
N HIS A 64 -5.19 -7.67 -2.31
CA HIS A 64 -5.65 -8.98 -2.78
C HIS A 64 -4.58 -10.05 -2.54
N ILE A 65 -3.32 -9.80 -2.92
CA ILE A 65 -2.22 -10.74 -2.75
C ILE A 65 -1.98 -11.05 -1.26
N PHE A 66 -1.86 -10.01 -0.43
CA PHE A 66 -1.49 -10.18 0.97
C PHE A 66 -2.64 -10.76 1.81
N CYS A 67 -3.90 -10.38 1.55
CA CYS A 67 -5.02 -11.02 2.21
C CYS A 67 -5.12 -12.48 1.84
N ASN A 68 -4.94 -12.83 0.56
CA ASN A 68 -4.93 -14.20 0.07
C ASN A 68 -3.80 -15.02 0.74
N LEU A 69 -2.59 -14.48 0.78
CA LEU A 69 -1.43 -15.11 1.43
C LEU A 69 -1.65 -15.34 2.93
N LYS A 70 -2.16 -14.33 3.64
CA LYS A 70 -2.43 -14.43 5.09
C LYS A 70 -3.56 -15.40 5.44
N TRP A 71 -4.33 -15.85 4.47
CA TRP A 71 -5.27 -16.96 4.57
C TRP A 71 -4.63 -18.34 4.29
N GLY A 72 -3.34 -18.35 3.91
CA GLY A 72 -2.60 -19.57 3.55
C GLY A 72 -2.77 -20.01 2.10
N PHE A 73 -3.38 -19.16 1.26
CA PHE A 73 -3.51 -19.47 -0.17
C PHE A 73 -2.23 -19.14 -0.94
N GLY A 74 -2.03 -19.84 -2.06
CA GLY A 74 -0.87 -19.68 -2.93
C GLY A 74 -1.05 -18.62 -4.02
N LYS A 75 -0.43 -18.83 -5.17
CA LYS A 75 -0.41 -17.88 -6.31
C LYS A 75 -1.80 -17.61 -6.91
N LYS A 76 -2.75 -18.53 -6.77
CA LYS A 76 -4.12 -18.33 -7.22
C LYS A 76 -4.90 -17.53 -6.19
N LEU A 77 -5.43 -16.39 -6.59
CA LEU A 77 -6.31 -15.60 -5.72
C LEU A 77 -7.64 -16.32 -5.52
N MET A 78 -8.02 -16.53 -4.28
CA MET A 78 -9.29 -17.16 -3.90
C MET A 78 -10.19 -16.12 -3.22
N PRO A 79 -11.40 -15.82 -3.72
CA PRO A 79 -12.20 -14.69 -3.22
C PRO A 79 -12.66 -14.85 -1.77
N ILE A 80 -12.53 -16.03 -1.19
CA ILE A 80 -12.99 -16.35 0.16
C ILE A 80 -12.35 -15.45 1.24
N TYR A 81 -11.12 -14.97 1.04
CA TYR A 81 -10.48 -14.03 1.98
C TYR A 81 -11.22 -12.70 2.10
N LEU A 82 -12.06 -12.34 1.13
CA LEU A 82 -12.86 -11.11 1.18
C LEU A 82 -13.90 -11.12 2.30
N PHE A 83 -14.42 -12.30 2.68
CA PHE A 83 -15.38 -12.41 3.79
C PHE A 83 -14.77 -12.08 5.15
N SER A 84 -13.46 -12.27 5.33
CA SER A 84 -12.74 -11.88 6.54
C SER A 84 -11.33 -11.37 6.19
N PRO A 85 -11.21 -10.17 5.61
CA PRO A 85 -9.92 -9.68 5.17
C PRO A 85 -8.98 -9.45 6.35
N ARG A 86 -7.73 -9.88 6.20
CA ARG A 86 -6.66 -9.64 7.17
C ARG A 86 -6.20 -8.20 7.06
N ALA A 87 -6.64 -7.37 8.00
CA ALA A 87 -6.57 -5.92 7.87
C ALA A 87 -5.27 -5.28 8.42
N THR A 88 -4.25 -6.07 8.80
CA THR A 88 -2.95 -5.58 9.29
C THR A 88 -2.00 -5.21 8.15
N ILE A 89 -2.53 -4.54 7.14
CA ILE A 89 -1.80 -4.06 5.95
C ILE A 89 -2.07 -2.57 5.84
N TYR A 90 -1.02 -1.79 5.65
CA TYR A 90 -1.07 -0.33 5.55
C TYR A 90 -0.33 0.12 4.29
N TYR A 91 -0.58 1.33 3.83
CA TYR A 91 0.17 1.91 2.72
C TYR A 91 0.40 3.39 2.92
N VAL A 92 1.55 3.86 2.47
CA VAL A 92 1.91 5.27 2.52
C VAL A 92 1.24 6.00 1.36
N ALA A 93 0.49 7.05 1.66
CA ALA A 93 -0.21 7.85 0.66
C ALA A 93 -0.09 9.35 0.94
N ALA A 94 -0.08 10.15 -0.12
CA ALA A 94 -0.09 11.60 0.02
C ALA A 94 -1.46 12.09 0.51
N LYS A 95 -1.47 12.91 1.54
CA LYS A 95 -2.67 13.52 2.15
C LYS A 95 -3.53 14.25 1.11
N GLU A 96 -2.88 14.95 0.18
CA GLU A 96 -3.55 15.66 -0.91
C GLU A 96 -4.34 14.72 -1.82
N THR A 97 -3.75 13.57 -2.21
CA THR A 97 -4.41 12.58 -3.06
C THR A 97 -5.64 11.96 -2.37
N MET A 98 -5.56 11.75 -1.06
CA MET A 98 -6.66 11.14 -0.30
C MET A 98 -7.81 12.13 -0.02
N LYS A 99 -7.59 13.43 -0.17
CA LYS A 99 -8.60 14.47 -0.02
C LYS A 99 -9.31 14.84 -1.33
N SER A 100 -8.83 14.38 -2.49
CA SER A 100 -9.28 14.82 -3.82
C SER A 100 -10.67 14.34 -4.24
N GLY A 101 -11.39 13.57 -3.40
CA GLY A 101 -12.74 13.09 -3.72
C GLY A 101 -13.24 12.00 -2.77
N LEU A 102 -14.47 11.52 -3.02
CA LEU A 102 -15.11 10.49 -2.17
C LEU A 102 -14.39 9.13 -2.24
N ILE A 103 -14.00 8.69 -3.44
CA ILE A 103 -13.32 7.40 -3.64
C ILE A 103 -11.95 7.39 -2.95
N PRO A 104 -11.05 8.37 -3.14
CA PRO A 104 -9.80 8.46 -2.38
C PRO A 104 -10.02 8.47 -0.87
N LYS A 105 -11.02 9.22 -0.39
CA LYS A 105 -11.37 9.29 1.03
C LYS A 105 -11.80 7.92 1.57
N LEU A 106 -12.59 7.17 0.80
CA LEU A 106 -12.99 5.80 1.17
C LEU A 106 -11.77 4.88 1.24
N PHE A 107 -10.87 4.93 0.24
CA PHE A 107 -9.64 4.13 0.26
C PHE A 107 -8.71 4.50 1.41
N SER A 108 -8.70 5.76 1.86
CA SER A 108 -7.90 6.15 3.02
C SER A 108 -8.29 5.36 4.29
N LEU A 109 -9.56 5.00 4.44
CA LEU A 109 -10.06 4.17 5.53
C LEU A 109 -9.55 2.70 5.47
N ALA A 110 -9.10 2.25 4.30
CA ALA A 110 -8.50 0.92 4.15
C ALA A 110 -7.08 0.81 4.75
N GLY A 111 -6.56 1.86 5.37
CA GLY A 111 -5.28 1.84 6.08
C GLY A 111 -4.19 2.69 5.46
N ALA A 112 -4.55 3.82 4.88
CA ALA A 112 -3.59 4.81 4.44
C ALA A 112 -2.85 5.44 5.62
N ILE A 113 -1.53 5.51 5.51
CA ILE A 113 -0.67 6.34 6.34
C ILE A 113 -0.46 7.62 5.57
N LEU A 114 -1.12 8.68 6.02
CA LEU A 114 -1.11 9.95 5.32
C LEU A 114 0.19 10.70 5.59
N VAL A 115 0.89 11.08 4.52
CA VAL A 115 2.11 11.87 4.57
C VAL A 115 1.95 13.15 3.77
N GLU A 116 2.51 14.24 4.25
CA GLU A 116 2.60 15.48 3.50
C GLU A 116 3.86 15.47 2.61
N ARG A 117 3.69 15.87 1.36
CA ARG A 117 4.83 15.97 0.45
C ARG A 117 5.56 17.29 0.68
N SER A 118 6.85 17.23 0.97
CA SER A 118 7.66 18.44 1.13
C SER A 118 7.99 19.15 -0.19
N TRP A 119 7.82 18.47 -1.33
CA TRP A 119 8.20 18.97 -2.65
C TRP A 119 7.03 19.32 -3.59
N ARG A 120 5.79 18.95 -3.24
CA ARG A 120 4.62 19.18 -4.08
C ARG A 120 3.37 19.41 -3.24
N ALA A 121 2.70 20.53 -3.50
CA ALA A 121 1.39 20.85 -2.95
C ALA A 121 0.45 21.23 -4.09
N GLU A 122 -0.77 20.65 -4.12
CA GLU A 122 -1.83 20.95 -5.09
C GLU A 122 -1.36 20.95 -6.57
N GLY A 123 -0.42 20.06 -6.89
CA GLY A 123 0.13 19.96 -8.24
C GLY A 123 1.35 20.86 -8.52
N VAL A 124 1.66 21.79 -7.64
CA VAL A 124 2.79 22.73 -7.78
C VAL A 124 4.00 22.28 -6.97
N ASN A 125 5.20 22.48 -7.50
CA ASN A 125 6.44 22.23 -6.75
C ASN A 125 6.60 23.28 -5.64
N VAL A 126 6.70 22.79 -4.41
CA VAL A 126 6.91 23.62 -3.21
C VAL A 126 8.11 23.12 -2.42
N LYS A 127 8.71 24.03 -1.64
CA LYS A 127 9.77 23.67 -0.70
C LYS A 127 9.18 23.84 0.71
N ARG A 128 8.86 22.74 1.39
CA ARG A 128 8.37 22.75 2.77
C ARG A 128 9.36 22.02 3.67
N GLU A 129 9.32 22.35 4.95
CA GLU A 129 10.02 21.53 5.95
C GLU A 129 9.50 20.10 5.93
N VAL A 130 10.37 19.16 6.25
CA VAL A 130 10.02 17.74 6.29
C VAL A 130 9.13 17.51 7.50
N ASP A 131 7.91 17.03 7.26
CA ASP A 131 6.99 16.63 8.33
C ASP A 131 7.54 15.38 9.06
N THR A 132 8.10 15.59 10.24
CA THR A 132 8.64 14.52 11.08
C THR A 132 7.55 13.58 11.59
N SER A 133 6.31 14.06 11.76
CA SER A 133 5.17 13.24 12.21
C SER A 133 4.81 12.14 11.19
N ALA A 134 5.13 12.34 9.92
CA ALA A 134 4.95 11.33 8.90
C ALA A 134 5.81 10.07 9.16
N GLY A 135 7.03 10.26 9.66
CA GLY A 135 7.93 9.18 10.07
C GLY A 135 7.35 8.36 11.23
N ASP A 136 6.80 9.04 12.23
CA ASP A 136 6.19 8.42 13.41
C ASP A 136 4.95 7.59 13.03
N ASN A 137 4.13 8.09 12.12
CA ASN A 137 2.97 7.38 11.60
C ASN A 137 3.37 6.11 10.85
N VAL A 138 4.42 6.14 10.03
CA VAL A 138 4.94 4.95 9.35
C VAL A 138 5.52 3.95 10.37
N THR A 139 6.24 4.43 11.38
CA THR A 139 6.75 3.61 12.48
C THR A 139 5.61 2.90 13.21
N MET A 140 4.52 3.60 13.51
CA MET A 140 3.31 3.00 14.12
C MET A 140 2.68 1.95 13.20
N GLY A 141 2.64 2.21 11.89
CA GLY A 141 2.17 1.25 10.89
C GLY A 141 3.01 -0.03 10.87
N LEU A 142 4.34 0.09 10.89
CA LEU A 142 5.28 -1.03 10.94
C LEU A 142 5.11 -1.87 12.21
N LYS A 143 4.95 -1.23 13.37
CA LYS A 143 4.65 -1.92 14.63
C LYS A 143 3.32 -2.66 14.59
N SER A 144 2.38 -2.22 13.78
CA SER A 144 1.01 -2.77 13.70
C SER A 144 0.83 -3.81 12.59
N GLY A 145 1.73 -3.88 11.60
CA GLY A 145 1.56 -4.77 10.46
C GLY A 145 2.58 -4.59 9.34
N TRP A 146 2.14 -4.88 8.15
CA TRP A 146 2.88 -4.70 6.90
C TRP A 146 2.61 -3.34 6.29
N VAL A 147 3.65 -2.65 5.86
CA VAL A 147 3.51 -1.33 5.25
C VAL A 147 4.02 -1.36 3.81
N ILE A 148 3.22 -0.84 2.89
CA ILE A 148 3.55 -0.68 1.48
C ILE A 148 3.97 0.77 1.24
N SER A 149 5.09 0.96 0.56
CA SER A 149 5.60 2.28 0.19
C SER A 149 6.01 2.32 -1.29
N PHE A 150 5.79 3.47 -1.88
CA PHE A 150 6.21 3.79 -3.24
C PHE A 150 7.24 4.92 -3.16
N PRO A 151 8.53 4.60 -3.08
CA PRO A 151 9.57 5.57 -2.71
C PRO A 151 9.78 6.69 -3.72
N GLN A 152 9.29 6.55 -4.94
CA GLN A 152 9.30 7.63 -5.94
C GLN A 152 8.27 8.73 -5.59
N GLY A 153 7.19 8.40 -4.86
CA GLY A 153 6.11 9.32 -4.49
C GLY A 153 5.29 9.85 -5.67
N THR A 154 5.42 9.22 -6.83
CA THR A 154 4.73 9.56 -8.08
C THR A 154 4.54 8.33 -8.94
N THR A 155 3.57 8.37 -9.85
CA THR A 155 3.36 7.35 -10.89
C THR A 155 4.18 7.62 -12.16
N SER A 156 4.97 8.69 -12.21
CA SER A 156 5.85 8.98 -13.34
C SER A 156 6.96 7.94 -13.43
N PRO A 157 7.24 7.37 -14.63
CA PRO A 157 8.31 6.42 -14.80
C PRO A 157 9.68 7.08 -14.52
N TYR A 158 10.60 6.27 -14.01
CA TYR A 158 12.00 6.67 -13.79
C TYR A 158 12.21 7.85 -12.83
N ALA A 159 11.17 8.26 -12.07
CA ALA A 159 11.33 9.30 -11.07
C ALA A 159 12.33 8.84 -9.98
N PRO A 160 13.16 9.75 -9.45
CA PRO A 160 14.13 9.40 -8.42
C PRO A 160 13.49 8.97 -7.12
N VAL A 161 14.14 8.03 -6.43
CA VAL A 161 13.75 7.58 -5.09
C VAL A 161 13.95 8.70 -4.07
N ARG A 162 13.00 8.87 -3.18
CA ARG A 162 13.01 9.91 -2.14
C ARG A 162 13.75 9.43 -0.88
N LYS A 163 14.52 10.32 -0.25
CA LYS A 163 15.32 10.04 0.95
C LYS A 163 14.48 9.58 2.17
N GLY A 164 13.21 9.95 2.23
CA GLY A 164 12.32 9.56 3.33
C GLY A 164 12.21 8.04 3.52
N THR A 165 12.26 7.26 2.45
CA THR A 165 12.26 5.80 2.52
C THR A 165 13.50 5.26 3.23
N SER A 166 14.68 5.78 2.91
CA SER A 166 15.95 5.38 3.56
C SER A 166 15.93 5.73 5.05
N HIS A 167 15.39 6.89 5.41
CA HIS A 167 15.25 7.30 6.81
C HIS A 167 14.36 6.34 7.59
N ILE A 168 13.22 5.94 7.04
CA ILE A 168 12.31 4.96 7.66
C ILE A 168 13.02 3.62 7.89
N ILE A 169 13.78 3.14 6.90
CA ILE A 169 14.52 1.87 7.00
C ILE A 169 15.57 1.94 8.10
N LEU A 170 16.36 3.01 8.14
CA LEU A 170 17.43 3.17 9.14
C LEU A 170 16.87 3.28 10.56
N SER A 171 15.77 3.99 10.74
CA SER A 171 15.16 4.21 12.06
C SER A 171 14.43 3.00 12.61
N ASN A 172 13.76 2.21 11.75
CA ASN A 172 12.89 1.12 12.18
C ASN A 172 13.48 -0.28 11.96
N ARG A 173 14.52 -0.40 11.13
CA ARG A 173 15.16 -1.68 10.75
C ARG A 173 14.12 -2.77 10.40
N PRO A 174 13.15 -2.49 9.51
CA PRO A 174 12.15 -3.47 9.13
C PRO A 174 12.76 -4.55 8.22
N VAL A 175 12.04 -5.66 8.06
CA VAL A 175 12.30 -6.56 6.93
C VAL A 175 11.86 -5.85 5.66
N VAL A 176 12.81 -5.53 4.77
CA VAL A 176 12.54 -4.82 3.52
C VAL A 176 12.32 -5.83 2.40
N VAL A 177 11.17 -5.72 1.73
CA VAL A 177 10.80 -6.58 0.62
C VAL A 177 10.62 -5.74 -0.64
N PRO A 178 11.55 -5.78 -1.60
CA PRO A 178 11.38 -5.12 -2.89
C PRO A 178 10.35 -5.88 -3.73
N VAL A 179 9.44 -5.15 -4.36
CA VAL A 179 8.42 -5.71 -5.26
C VAL A 179 8.37 -4.91 -6.54
N VAL A 180 8.25 -5.60 -7.67
CA VAL A 180 8.08 -4.97 -8.97
C VAL A 180 6.66 -5.22 -9.46
N ILE A 181 5.97 -4.13 -9.81
CA ILE A 181 4.66 -4.15 -10.46
C ILE A 181 4.85 -3.83 -11.93
N ASN A 182 4.24 -4.65 -12.80
CA ASN A 182 4.25 -4.45 -14.23
C ASN A 182 2.86 -4.73 -14.83
N GLY A 183 2.57 -4.15 -16.02
CA GLY A 183 1.39 -4.47 -16.82
C GLY A 183 0.21 -3.50 -16.65
N PHE A 184 0.22 -2.54 -15.75
CA PHE A 184 -0.83 -1.51 -15.65
C PHE A 184 -0.68 -0.40 -16.70
N ARG A 185 0.52 -0.18 -17.20
CA ARG A 185 0.77 0.73 -18.32
C ARG A 185 0.75 -0.07 -19.60
N ARG A 186 -0.11 0.30 -20.52
CA ARG A 186 0.03 -0.14 -21.90
C ARG A 186 1.22 0.61 -22.50
N ALA A 187 2.09 -0.12 -23.15
CA ALA A 187 3.15 0.45 -23.95
C ALA A 187 2.56 1.29 -25.10
#